data_75c1fdedfd8566728ab5697cae2f092f
#
_entry.id   75c1fdedfd8566728ab5697cae2f092f
#
_cell.length_a   1.000
_cell.length_b   1.000
_cell.length_c   1.000
_cell.angle_alpha   90.00
_cell.angle_beta   90.00
_cell.angle_gamma   90.00
#
_symmetry.space_group_name_H-M   'P 1'
#
loop_
_entity.id
_entity.type
_entity.pdbx_description
1 polymer ?
#
loop_
_entity_poly.entity_id
_entity_poly.type
_entity_poly.pdbx_seq_one_letter_code
_entity_poly.pdbx_strand_id
1 'polypeptide(L)'
;MTQGNSPPDNGSIENKPADSVLFEIKDHIATITLNRPEKRNALRIEEFDRLIEYIREADSNPSAHVIRVCSAGDRAFSAGLDLNMLQQLTPETAPTLLEAGNNTIRTIIQAKKPVIIQVQGPAVAWGTILCLAADFVIAGDNPTTFFSLPEIDIGLFPATGALTMGLFNMGYRRAKRVLMIPERISLDDAEEIGLVTQRCPIETLEQESMKFCQSLAAQPQGILIPIKALINNFHLRDLEFYFEKEFEAIELSMGGGPQNFDEFLEKLWKK
;
A
#
# COMPACT_ATOMS: atom_id res chain seq x y z
N MET A 1 -41.68 -31.13 47.09
CA MET A 1 -41.47 -30.96 45.67
C MET A 1 -40.92 -29.54 45.46
N THR A 2 -39.60 -29.41 45.48
CA THR A 2 -38.91 -28.13 45.30
C THR A 2 -38.27 -28.16 43.93
N GLN A 3 -38.78 -27.30 43.02
CA GLN A 3 -38.19 -27.07 41.71
C GLN A 3 -36.96 -26.20 41.85
N GLY A 4 -35.82 -26.73 41.45
CA GLY A 4 -34.57 -25.99 41.34
C GLY A 4 -34.59 -25.09 40.11
N ASN A 5 -34.40 -23.79 40.32
CA ASN A 5 -34.07 -22.82 39.28
C ASN A 5 -32.59 -22.92 38.96
N SER A 6 -32.27 -23.36 37.75
CA SER A 6 -30.91 -23.19 37.21
C SER A 6 -30.71 -21.73 36.75
N PRO A 7 -29.55 -21.10 36.99
CA PRO A 7 -29.29 -19.77 36.52
C PRO A 7 -29.14 -19.75 34.97
N PRO A 8 -29.45 -18.63 34.33
CA PRO A 8 -29.30 -18.51 32.86
C PRO A 8 -27.82 -18.59 32.46
N ASP A 9 -27.61 -19.35 31.42
CA ASP A 9 -26.34 -19.50 30.71
C ASP A 9 -25.85 -18.12 30.26
N ASN A 10 -24.78 -17.65 30.87
CA ASN A 10 -24.06 -16.47 30.39
C ASN A 10 -23.33 -16.85 29.11
N GLY A 11 -24.01 -16.68 27.96
CA GLY A 11 -23.40 -16.78 26.67
C GLY A 11 -22.14 -15.93 26.64
N SER A 12 -20.98 -16.59 26.62
CA SER A 12 -19.70 -15.98 26.33
C SER A 12 -19.83 -15.22 25.02
N ILE A 13 -19.71 -13.90 25.09
CA ILE A 13 -19.53 -13.06 23.92
C ILE A 13 -18.19 -13.52 23.30
N GLU A 14 -18.26 -14.37 22.28
CA GLU A 14 -17.12 -14.60 21.40
C GLU A 14 -16.75 -13.24 20.83
N ASN A 15 -15.67 -12.65 21.30
CA ASN A 15 -15.02 -11.51 20.66
C ASN A 15 -14.57 -12.01 19.28
N LYS A 16 -15.39 -11.79 18.25
CA LYS A 16 -14.90 -11.85 16.88
C LYS A 16 -13.68 -10.94 16.79
N PRO A 17 -12.55 -11.42 16.27
CA PRO A 17 -11.41 -10.54 16.05
C PRO A 17 -11.92 -9.35 15.23
N ALA A 18 -11.57 -8.14 15.67
CA ALA A 18 -11.91 -6.92 14.93
C ALA A 18 -11.40 -7.07 13.49
N ASP A 19 -12.22 -6.69 12.51
CA ASP A 19 -11.80 -6.76 11.10
C ASP A 19 -10.49 -6.01 10.92
N SER A 20 -9.51 -6.66 10.32
CA SER A 20 -8.15 -6.13 10.12
C SER A 20 -8.08 -5.00 9.09
N VAL A 21 -9.12 -4.86 8.27
CA VAL A 21 -9.35 -3.74 7.35
C VAL A 21 -10.82 -3.34 7.45
N LEU A 22 -11.09 -2.07 7.67
CA LEU A 22 -12.45 -1.53 7.75
C LEU A 22 -12.80 -0.81 6.45
N PHE A 23 -14.10 -0.76 6.14
CA PHE A 23 -14.61 -0.10 4.95
C PHE A 23 -15.91 0.64 5.26
N GLU A 24 -16.00 1.89 4.78
CA GLU A 24 -17.21 2.69 4.81
C GLU A 24 -17.31 3.63 3.62
N ILE A 25 -18.51 3.99 3.21
CA ILE A 25 -18.76 5.04 2.20
C ILE A 25 -19.62 6.11 2.85
N LYS A 26 -19.11 7.34 2.87
CA LYS A 26 -19.79 8.50 3.40
C LYS A 26 -19.41 9.74 2.61
N ASP A 27 -20.38 10.64 2.35
CA ASP A 27 -20.16 11.92 1.69
C ASP A 27 -19.36 11.79 0.37
N HIS A 28 -19.65 10.76 -0.43
CA HIS A 28 -18.98 10.40 -1.67
C HIS A 28 -17.52 9.95 -1.51
N ILE A 29 -17.07 9.69 -0.31
CA ILE A 29 -15.72 9.19 -0.02
C ILE A 29 -15.84 7.76 0.50
N ALA A 30 -15.18 6.83 -0.17
CA ALA A 30 -14.97 5.47 0.32
C ALA A 30 -13.69 5.47 1.17
N THR A 31 -13.81 5.19 2.45
CA THR A 31 -12.69 5.10 3.39
C THR A 31 -12.36 3.65 3.67
N ILE A 32 -11.10 3.28 3.44
CA ILE A 32 -10.52 1.97 3.76
C ILE A 32 -9.50 2.20 4.88
N THR A 33 -9.68 1.54 6.02
CA THR A 33 -8.80 1.71 7.17
C THR A 33 -8.05 0.44 7.49
N LEU A 34 -6.71 0.46 7.40
CA LEU A 34 -5.86 -0.61 7.94
C LEU A 34 -6.02 -0.63 9.46
N ASN A 35 -6.44 -1.75 10.04
CA ASN A 35 -6.88 -1.81 11.43
C ASN A 35 -6.17 -2.91 12.24
N ARG A 36 -4.84 -2.87 12.22
CA ARG A 36 -3.96 -3.69 13.08
C ARG A 36 -2.94 -2.81 13.81
N PRO A 37 -3.38 -1.78 14.57
CA PRO A 37 -2.46 -0.80 15.18
C PRO A 37 -1.46 -1.44 16.16
N GLU A 38 -1.83 -2.53 16.84
CA GLU A 38 -0.94 -3.31 17.73
C GLU A 38 0.23 -3.96 16.97
N LYS A 39 0.07 -4.21 15.67
CA LYS A 39 1.09 -4.69 14.73
C LYS A 39 1.63 -3.59 13.82
N ARG A 40 1.40 -2.31 14.18
CA ARG A 40 1.76 -1.15 13.34
C ARG A 40 1.21 -1.26 11.92
N ASN A 41 0.00 -1.80 11.78
CA ASN A 41 -0.71 -2.01 10.52
C ASN A 41 0.11 -2.81 9.50
N ALA A 42 0.88 -3.81 9.96
CA ALA A 42 1.59 -4.74 9.09
C ALA A 42 0.59 -5.59 8.29
N LEU A 43 0.97 -5.90 7.03
CA LEU A 43 0.11 -6.53 6.03
C LEU A 43 0.43 -8.01 5.89
N ARG A 44 -0.61 -8.82 5.85
CA ARG A 44 -0.60 -10.23 5.44
C ARG A 44 -1.38 -10.36 4.13
N ILE A 45 -1.44 -11.55 3.57
CA ILE A 45 -2.23 -11.82 2.35
C ILE A 45 -3.70 -11.41 2.54
N GLU A 46 -4.27 -11.64 3.73
CA GLU A 46 -5.65 -11.25 4.06
C GLU A 46 -5.89 -9.74 3.92
N GLU A 47 -4.96 -8.89 4.37
CA GLU A 47 -5.09 -7.44 4.24
C GLU A 47 -4.96 -7.00 2.78
N PHE A 48 -4.13 -7.66 1.97
CA PHE A 48 -4.07 -7.41 0.52
C PHE A 48 -5.40 -7.77 -0.16
N ASP A 49 -5.94 -8.94 0.13
CA ASP A 49 -7.23 -9.38 -0.43
C ASP A 49 -8.35 -8.41 -0.08
N ARG A 50 -8.39 -7.93 1.18
CA ARG A 50 -9.37 -6.93 1.62
C ARG A 50 -9.18 -5.56 0.96
N LEU A 51 -7.94 -5.11 0.81
CA LEU A 51 -7.65 -3.87 0.08
C LEU A 51 -8.14 -3.95 -1.37
N ILE A 52 -7.85 -5.05 -2.06
CA ILE A 52 -8.30 -5.29 -3.44
C ILE A 52 -9.82 -5.29 -3.51
N GLU A 53 -10.49 -6.04 -2.62
CA GLU A 53 -11.94 -6.15 -2.55
C GLU A 53 -12.58 -4.76 -2.37
N TYR A 54 -12.15 -4.01 -1.35
CA TYR A 54 -12.77 -2.73 -1.01
C TYR A 54 -12.44 -1.61 -2.01
N ILE A 55 -11.25 -1.62 -2.62
CA ILE A 55 -10.94 -0.68 -3.71
C ILE A 55 -11.85 -0.96 -4.91
N ARG A 56 -12.06 -2.22 -5.30
CA ARG A 56 -12.96 -2.60 -6.39
C ARG A 56 -14.41 -2.29 -6.08
N GLU A 57 -14.86 -2.55 -4.86
CA GLU A 57 -16.19 -2.19 -4.39
C GLU A 57 -16.40 -0.67 -4.48
N ALA A 58 -15.48 0.11 -3.91
CA ALA A 58 -15.51 1.56 -3.98
C ALA A 58 -15.51 2.07 -5.43
N ASP A 59 -14.65 1.51 -6.28
CA ASP A 59 -14.50 1.93 -7.68
C ASP A 59 -15.78 1.67 -8.51
N SER A 60 -16.49 0.60 -8.22
CA SER A 60 -17.76 0.24 -8.89
C SER A 60 -18.98 0.94 -8.29
N ASN A 61 -18.92 1.42 -7.04
CA ASN A 61 -20.06 1.99 -6.33
C ASN A 61 -20.35 3.43 -6.77
N PRO A 62 -21.52 3.74 -7.34
CA PRO A 62 -21.84 5.08 -7.83
C PRO A 62 -21.92 6.14 -6.71
N SER A 63 -22.07 5.73 -5.45
CA SER A 63 -22.11 6.66 -4.31
C SER A 63 -20.71 7.12 -3.87
N ALA A 64 -19.63 6.46 -4.30
CA ALA A 64 -18.28 6.90 -4.05
C ALA A 64 -17.73 7.66 -5.27
N HIS A 65 -16.98 8.72 -5.04
CA HIS A 65 -16.26 9.48 -6.08
C HIS A 65 -14.74 9.45 -5.86
N VAL A 66 -14.33 9.16 -4.62
CA VAL A 66 -12.92 9.16 -4.17
C VAL A 66 -12.73 7.97 -3.23
N ILE A 67 -11.54 7.39 -3.26
CA ILE A 67 -11.12 6.32 -2.37
C ILE A 67 -10.02 6.87 -1.45
N ARG A 68 -10.24 6.83 -0.14
CA ARG A 68 -9.25 7.21 0.87
C ARG A 68 -8.78 5.96 1.59
N VAL A 69 -7.46 5.76 1.66
CA VAL A 69 -6.83 4.72 2.47
C VAL A 69 -6.12 5.39 3.64
N CYS A 70 -6.46 5.00 4.85
CA CYS A 70 -5.83 5.46 6.08
C CYS A 70 -5.52 4.28 6.99
N SER A 71 -5.02 4.53 8.18
CA SER A 71 -4.76 3.47 9.14
C SER A 71 -5.07 3.87 10.57
N ALA A 72 -5.46 2.88 11.39
CA ALA A 72 -5.79 3.06 12.79
C ALA A 72 -4.52 3.24 13.65
N GLY A 73 -4.68 3.95 14.76
CA GLY A 73 -3.61 4.22 15.71
C GLY A 73 -2.68 5.36 15.28
N ASP A 74 -1.71 5.64 16.12
CA ASP A 74 -0.80 6.80 16.02
C ASP A 74 0.67 6.42 15.79
N ARG A 75 1.01 5.13 15.82
CA ARG A 75 2.40 4.65 15.82
C ARG A 75 3.02 4.51 14.44
N ALA A 76 2.23 4.22 13.42
CA ALA A 76 2.69 4.06 12.04
C ALA A 76 1.49 4.08 11.09
N PHE A 77 1.70 4.52 9.87
CA PHE A 77 0.78 4.22 8.79
C PHE A 77 0.79 2.71 8.50
N SER A 78 1.95 2.16 8.13
CA SER A 78 2.14 0.71 8.00
C SER A 78 3.62 0.35 8.12
N ALA A 79 3.91 -0.73 8.85
CA ALA A 79 5.24 -1.30 8.96
C ALA A 79 5.62 -2.22 7.78
N GLY A 80 4.78 -2.32 6.76
CA GLY A 80 4.99 -3.22 5.62
C GLY A 80 4.46 -4.63 5.86
N LEU A 81 5.17 -5.65 5.38
CA LEU A 81 4.76 -7.03 5.55
C LEU A 81 4.87 -7.51 7.00
N ASP A 82 3.95 -8.38 7.40
CA ASP A 82 4.00 -9.02 8.73
C ASP A 82 5.22 -9.93 8.84
N LEU A 83 6.10 -9.65 9.80
CA LEU A 83 7.35 -10.37 9.99
C LEU A 83 7.15 -11.86 10.29
N ASN A 84 6.07 -12.22 11.01
CA ASN A 84 5.78 -13.64 11.28
C ASN A 84 5.41 -14.37 9.99
N MET A 85 4.68 -13.71 9.09
CA MET A 85 4.38 -14.27 7.77
C MET A 85 5.67 -14.42 6.93
N LEU A 86 6.54 -13.41 6.92
CA LEU A 86 7.82 -13.47 6.21
C LEU A 86 8.73 -14.60 6.69
N GLN A 87 8.78 -14.87 8.00
CA GLN A 87 9.56 -15.95 8.57
C GLN A 87 9.05 -17.36 8.17
N GLN A 88 7.79 -17.46 7.77
CA GLN A 88 7.16 -18.70 7.32
C GLN A 88 7.12 -18.81 5.79
N LEU A 89 7.66 -17.81 5.08
CA LEU A 89 7.67 -17.79 3.63
C LEU A 89 8.61 -18.88 3.09
N THR A 90 8.11 -19.66 2.16
CA THR A 90 8.86 -20.68 1.44
C THR A 90 8.89 -20.37 -0.06
N PRO A 91 9.77 -20.99 -0.85
CA PRO A 91 9.75 -20.83 -2.31
C PRO A 91 8.39 -21.16 -2.94
N GLU A 92 7.62 -22.08 -2.34
CA GLU A 92 6.28 -22.45 -2.84
C GLU A 92 5.21 -21.42 -2.51
N THR A 93 5.35 -20.68 -1.39
CA THR A 93 4.35 -19.70 -0.93
C THR A 93 4.69 -18.26 -1.32
N ALA A 94 5.96 -17.97 -1.62
CA ALA A 94 6.41 -16.64 -2.03
C ALA A 94 5.66 -16.12 -3.28
N PRO A 95 5.41 -16.91 -4.34
CA PRO A 95 4.65 -16.46 -5.50
C PRO A 95 3.25 -15.93 -5.16
N THR A 96 2.56 -16.56 -4.21
CA THR A 96 1.21 -16.13 -3.79
C THR A 96 1.25 -14.76 -3.11
N LEU A 97 2.26 -14.50 -2.27
CA LEU A 97 2.43 -13.20 -1.63
C LEU A 97 2.77 -12.11 -2.65
N LEU A 98 3.69 -12.39 -3.58
CA LEU A 98 4.08 -11.46 -4.63
C LEU A 98 2.90 -11.11 -5.53
N GLU A 99 2.11 -12.11 -5.91
CA GLU A 99 0.92 -11.89 -6.74
C GLU A 99 -0.16 -11.09 -6.00
N ALA A 100 -0.39 -11.33 -4.71
CA ALA A 100 -1.29 -10.52 -3.89
C ALA A 100 -0.83 -9.05 -3.86
N GLY A 101 0.46 -8.83 -3.68
CA GLY A 101 1.07 -7.52 -3.75
C GLY A 101 0.91 -6.86 -5.12
N ASN A 102 1.30 -7.51 -6.19
CA ASN A 102 1.17 -7.01 -7.56
C ASN A 102 -0.29 -6.68 -7.90
N ASN A 103 -1.24 -7.52 -7.49
CA ASN A 103 -2.66 -7.29 -7.70
C ASN A 103 -3.17 -6.07 -6.92
N THR A 104 -2.64 -5.81 -5.73
CA THR A 104 -2.98 -4.59 -4.96
C THR A 104 -2.53 -3.35 -5.72
N ILE A 105 -1.28 -3.30 -6.18
CA ILE A 105 -0.76 -2.16 -6.96
C ILE A 105 -1.55 -1.98 -8.27
N ARG A 106 -1.79 -3.08 -9.01
CA ARG A 106 -2.66 -3.04 -10.21
C ARG A 106 -4.02 -2.44 -9.90
N THR A 107 -4.64 -2.87 -8.80
CA THR A 107 -5.98 -2.43 -8.42
C THR A 107 -6.00 -0.94 -8.10
N ILE A 108 -4.99 -0.42 -7.40
CA ILE A 108 -4.87 1.02 -7.10
C ILE A 108 -4.70 1.83 -8.39
N ILE A 109 -3.78 1.43 -9.26
CA ILE A 109 -3.45 2.17 -10.49
C ILE A 109 -4.62 2.12 -11.49
N GLN A 110 -5.31 0.98 -11.59
CA GLN A 110 -6.43 0.78 -12.52
C GLN A 110 -7.76 1.31 -12.00
N ALA A 111 -7.87 1.64 -10.70
CA ALA A 111 -9.07 2.25 -10.16
C ALA A 111 -9.40 3.53 -10.95
N LYS A 112 -10.65 3.68 -11.37
CA LYS A 112 -11.12 4.86 -12.11
C LYS A 112 -11.14 6.10 -11.21
N LYS A 113 -11.47 5.89 -9.94
CA LYS A 113 -11.58 6.96 -8.95
C LYS A 113 -10.22 7.27 -8.34
N PRO A 114 -9.96 8.55 -7.98
CA PRO A 114 -8.72 8.90 -7.27
C PRO A 114 -8.56 8.11 -5.98
N VAL A 115 -7.32 7.62 -5.75
CA VAL A 115 -6.92 6.94 -4.53
C VAL A 115 -5.98 7.86 -3.76
N ILE A 116 -6.37 8.23 -2.55
CA ILE A 116 -5.62 9.09 -1.64
C ILE A 116 -5.15 8.25 -0.46
N ILE A 117 -3.90 8.41 -0.07
CA ILE A 117 -3.37 7.80 1.16
C ILE A 117 -3.13 8.88 2.20
N GLN A 118 -3.65 8.65 3.42
CA GLN A 118 -3.40 9.47 4.59
C GLN A 118 -2.35 8.82 5.48
N VAL A 119 -1.26 9.54 5.75
CA VAL A 119 -0.10 9.05 6.49
C VAL A 119 0.07 9.82 7.79
N GLN A 120 -0.12 9.17 8.94
CA GLN A 120 0.03 9.79 10.27
C GLN A 120 1.35 9.45 10.97
N GLY A 121 2.17 8.59 10.39
CA GLY A 121 3.42 8.13 10.97
C GLY A 121 4.25 7.32 9.98
N PRO A 122 5.28 6.57 10.42
CA PRO A 122 6.15 5.82 9.53
C PRO A 122 5.41 4.94 8.53
N ALA A 123 5.83 5.03 7.26
CA ALA A 123 5.45 4.13 6.18
C ALA A 123 6.72 3.35 5.76
N VAL A 124 6.75 2.04 5.97
CA VAL A 124 7.94 1.21 5.78
C VAL A 124 7.64 0.08 4.79
N ALA A 125 8.57 -0.23 3.91
CA ALA A 125 8.45 -1.30 2.93
C ALA A 125 7.12 -1.18 2.16
N TRP A 126 6.23 -2.17 2.27
CA TRP A 126 4.91 -2.15 1.65
C TRP A 126 4.05 -0.94 2.01
N GLY A 127 4.23 -0.34 3.19
CA GLY A 127 3.59 0.93 3.53
C GLY A 127 4.04 2.07 2.62
N THR A 128 5.32 2.12 2.28
CA THR A 128 5.86 3.08 1.29
C THR A 128 5.38 2.75 -0.13
N ILE A 129 5.35 1.46 -0.50
CA ILE A 129 4.90 1.03 -1.83
C ILE A 129 3.43 1.42 -2.07
N LEU A 130 2.56 1.29 -1.07
CA LEU A 130 1.19 1.78 -1.16
C LEU A 130 1.15 3.30 -1.46
N CYS A 131 1.98 4.08 -0.75
CA CYS A 131 2.07 5.52 -0.99
C CYS A 131 2.55 5.84 -2.41
N LEU A 132 3.53 5.08 -2.91
CA LEU A 132 4.03 5.23 -4.28
C LEU A 132 3.00 4.87 -5.36
N ALA A 133 2.06 3.98 -5.07
CA ALA A 133 1.03 3.56 -6.01
C ALA A 133 -0.20 4.48 -6.04
N ALA A 134 -0.40 5.29 -4.98
CA ALA A 134 -1.54 6.18 -4.85
C ALA A 134 -1.44 7.39 -5.80
N ASP A 135 -2.59 8.01 -6.09
CA ASP A 135 -2.62 9.25 -6.86
C ASP A 135 -2.17 10.45 -6.03
N PHE A 136 -2.45 10.43 -4.72
CA PHE A 136 -2.11 11.51 -3.80
C PHE A 136 -1.78 10.97 -2.42
N VAL A 137 -0.85 11.63 -1.73
CA VAL A 137 -0.48 11.31 -0.34
C VAL A 137 -0.60 12.57 0.50
N ILE A 138 -1.39 12.49 1.56
CA ILE A 138 -1.54 13.57 2.56
C ILE A 138 -0.84 13.09 3.84
N ALA A 139 0.18 13.81 4.28
CA ALA A 139 0.99 13.40 5.42
C ALA A 139 0.90 14.38 6.59
N GLY A 140 0.76 13.83 7.80
CA GLY A 140 0.84 14.58 9.04
C GLY A 140 2.27 14.91 9.42
N ASP A 141 2.53 16.16 9.74
CA ASP A 141 3.81 16.62 10.25
C ASP A 141 4.03 16.11 11.66
N ASN A 142 4.68 14.96 11.73
CA ASN A 142 5.04 14.27 12.96
C ASN A 142 6.54 13.94 12.88
N PRO A 143 7.37 14.26 13.91
CA PRO A 143 8.79 13.97 13.90
C PRO A 143 9.15 12.49 13.66
N THR A 144 8.20 11.59 13.85
CA THR A 144 8.40 10.16 13.61
C THR A 144 7.99 9.71 12.21
N THR A 145 7.37 10.59 11.41
CA THR A 145 6.94 10.25 10.04
C THR A 145 8.13 10.23 9.10
N PHE A 146 8.30 9.10 8.43
CA PHE A 146 9.28 8.90 7.35
C PHE A 146 8.77 7.78 6.43
N PHE A 147 9.39 7.70 5.25
CA PHE A 147 9.19 6.61 4.31
C PHE A 147 10.49 5.83 4.16
N SER A 148 10.43 4.53 3.90
CA SER A 148 11.63 3.73 3.62
C SER A 148 11.32 2.44 2.88
N LEU A 149 12.30 1.99 2.09
CA LEU A 149 12.30 0.70 1.39
C LEU A 149 13.54 -0.09 1.86
N PRO A 150 13.48 -0.72 3.05
CA PRO A 150 14.63 -1.34 3.69
C PRO A 150 14.84 -2.82 3.29
N GLU A 151 14.21 -3.30 2.23
CA GLU A 151 14.19 -4.71 1.84
C GLU A 151 15.61 -5.27 1.70
N ILE A 152 16.54 -4.49 1.15
CA ILE A 152 17.93 -4.90 0.96
C ILE A 152 18.67 -5.18 2.29
N ASP A 153 18.33 -4.47 3.38
CA ASP A 153 18.93 -4.68 4.71
C ASP A 153 18.67 -6.07 5.29
N ILE A 154 17.53 -6.64 4.90
CA ILE A 154 17.11 -7.97 5.36
C ILE A 154 17.26 -9.03 4.27
N GLY A 155 18.02 -8.72 3.21
CA GLY A 155 18.31 -9.64 2.13
C GLY A 155 17.12 -9.95 1.22
N LEU A 156 16.10 -9.08 1.21
CA LEU A 156 14.96 -9.20 0.31
C LEU A 156 15.12 -8.28 -0.90
N PHE A 157 14.58 -8.73 -2.01
CA PHE A 157 14.48 -7.91 -3.21
C PHE A 157 13.27 -6.95 -3.08
N PRO A 158 13.42 -5.64 -3.37
CA PRO A 158 12.31 -4.70 -3.36
C PRO A 158 11.40 -4.95 -4.57
N ALA A 159 10.39 -5.78 -4.39
CA ALA A 159 9.47 -6.23 -5.43
C ALA A 159 8.11 -5.52 -5.40
N THR A 160 7.18 -6.06 -6.17
CA THR A 160 5.76 -5.67 -6.17
C THR A 160 5.56 -4.19 -6.49
N GLY A 161 6.25 -3.74 -7.53
CA GLY A 161 6.15 -2.37 -8.03
C GLY A 161 7.04 -1.35 -7.32
N ALA A 162 7.84 -1.74 -6.31
CA ALA A 162 8.76 -0.82 -5.63
C ALA A 162 9.72 -0.13 -6.61
N LEU A 163 10.28 -0.90 -7.56
CA LEU A 163 11.17 -0.36 -8.59
C LEU A 163 10.43 0.57 -9.53
N THR A 164 9.33 0.09 -10.10
CA THR A 164 8.59 0.82 -11.12
C THR A 164 7.95 2.09 -10.55
N MET A 165 7.26 1.97 -9.43
CA MET A 165 6.64 3.11 -8.76
C MET A 165 7.69 4.08 -8.21
N GLY A 166 8.79 3.56 -7.66
CA GLY A 166 9.93 4.38 -7.23
C GLY A 166 10.53 5.18 -8.40
N LEU A 167 10.73 4.55 -9.55
CA LEU A 167 11.25 5.22 -10.74
C LEU A 167 10.31 6.34 -11.22
N PHE A 168 9.02 6.09 -11.29
CA PHE A 168 8.03 7.06 -11.77
C PHE A 168 7.87 8.26 -10.82
N ASN A 169 7.83 8.01 -9.51
CA ASN A 169 7.61 9.07 -8.53
C ASN A 169 8.89 9.88 -8.21
N MET A 170 10.06 9.23 -8.21
CA MET A 170 11.31 9.86 -7.73
C MET A 170 12.29 10.19 -8.85
N GLY A 171 12.08 9.62 -10.05
CA GLY A 171 13.02 9.69 -11.14
C GLY A 171 14.26 8.81 -10.94
N TYR A 172 15.00 8.58 -12.00
CA TYR A 172 16.04 7.55 -12.12
C TYR A 172 17.12 7.55 -11.03
N ARG A 173 17.67 8.72 -10.69
CA ARG A 173 18.79 8.81 -9.71
C ARG A 173 18.35 8.61 -8.28
N ARG A 174 17.20 9.18 -7.91
CA ARG A 174 16.66 9.06 -6.55
C ARG A 174 16.11 7.66 -6.30
N ALA A 175 15.41 7.06 -7.28
CA ALA A 175 14.96 5.68 -7.20
C ALA A 175 16.13 4.72 -6.93
N LYS A 176 17.26 4.86 -7.65
CA LYS A 176 18.45 4.06 -7.36
C LYS A 176 18.97 4.26 -5.94
N ARG A 177 19.05 5.51 -5.48
CA ARG A 177 19.51 5.79 -4.13
C ARG A 177 18.63 5.12 -3.08
N VAL A 178 17.33 5.32 -3.15
CA VAL A 178 16.35 4.80 -2.17
C VAL A 178 16.25 3.27 -2.18
N LEU A 179 16.35 2.66 -3.38
CA LEU A 179 16.21 1.20 -3.54
C LEU A 179 17.52 0.43 -3.29
N MET A 180 18.68 1.07 -3.48
CA MET A 180 19.98 0.40 -3.33
C MET A 180 20.69 0.77 -2.03
N ILE A 181 20.29 1.87 -1.38
CA ILE A 181 20.83 2.33 -0.11
C ILE A 181 19.66 2.50 0.85
N PRO A 182 19.50 1.62 1.85
CA PRO A 182 18.39 1.70 2.78
C PRO A 182 18.54 2.90 3.68
N GLU A 183 17.82 3.95 3.36
CA GLU A 183 17.78 5.18 4.15
C GLU A 183 16.33 5.63 4.36
N ARG A 184 16.12 6.44 5.37
CA ARG A 184 14.81 7.05 5.60
C ARG A 184 14.67 8.27 4.71
N ILE A 185 13.53 8.34 4.02
CA ILE A 185 13.09 9.52 3.30
C ILE A 185 12.34 10.38 4.30
N SER A 186 12.87 11.54 4.67
CA SER A 186 12.20 12.48 5.56
C SER A 186 10.93 13.06 4.90
N LEU A 187 10.06 13.71 5.68
CA LEU A 187 8.92 14.42 5.10
C LEU A 187 9.36 15.53 4.14
N ASP A 188 10.43 16.24 4.43
CA ASP A 188 10.97 17.28 3.56
C ASP A 188 11.42 16.71 2.22
N ASP A 189 12.18 15.59 2.25
CA ASP A 189 12.58 14.89 1.03
C ASP A 189 11.38 14.32 0.27
N ALA A 190 10.37 13.79 0.99
CA ALA A 190 9.17 13.21 0.39
C ALA A 190 8.31 14.26 -0.34
N GLU A 191 8.21 15.49 0.19
CA GLU A 191 7.59 16.62 -0.50
C GLU A 191 8.42 17.05 -1.73
N GLU A 192 9.75 17.18 -1.57
CA GLU A 192 10.62 17.59 -2.68
C GLU A 192 10.57 16.62 -3.87
N ILE A 193 10.45 15.32 -3.62
CA ILE A 193 10.35 14.32 -4.68
C ILE A 193 8.94 14.10 -5.21
N GLY A 194 7.93 14.73 -4.60
CA GLY A 194 6.53 14.59 -5.00
C GLY A 194 5.85 13.30 -4.48
N LEU A 195 6.48 12.55 -3.57
CA LEU A 195 5.84 11.41 -2.90
C LEU A 195 4.72 11.89 -1.97
N VAL A 196 4.92 12.99 -1.25
CA VAL A 196 3.90 13.65 -0.45
C VAL A 196 3.32 14.81 -1.25
N THR A 197 2.00 14.77 -1.46
CA THR A 197 1.27 15.81 -2.20
C THR A 197 0.99 17.01 -1.31
N GLN A 198 0.65 16.77 -0.05
CA GLN A 198 0.34 17.80 0.92
C GLN A 198 0.78 17.36 2.31
N ARG A 199 1.47 18.25 3.02
CA ARG A 199 1.82 18.12 4.43
C ARG A 199 0.93 19.06 5.26
N CYS A 200 0.53 18.62 6.44
CA CYS A 200 -0.24 19.43 7.37
C CYS A 200 0.10 19.06 8.83
N PRO A 201 -0.23 19.91 9.81
CA PRO A 201 -0.06 19.56 11.21
C PRO A 201 -0.76 18.24 11.53
N ILE A 202 -0.11 17.39 12.35
CA ILE A 202 -0.65 16.06 12.67
C ILE A 202 -2.05 16.14 13.30
N GLU A 203 -2.31 17.18 14.09
CA GLU A 203 -3.58 17.40 14.78
C GLU A 203 -4.74 17.68 13.81
N THR A 204 -4.44 18.19 12.61
CA THR A 204 -5.42 18.52 11.57
C THR A 204 -5.44 17.53 10.41
N LEU A 205 -4.60 16.49 10.45
CA LEU A 205 -4.41 15.54 9.34
C LEU A 205 -5.72 14.95 8.83
N GLU A 206 -6.58 14.47 9.73
CA GLU A 206 -7.87 13.88 9.36
C GLU A 206 -8.75 14.92 8.64
N GLN A 207 -8.83 16.13 9.19
CA GLN A 207 -9.62 17.21 8.61
C GLN A 207 -9.09 17.62 7.23
N GLU A 208 -7.77 17.82 7.09
CA GLU A 208 -7.16 18.25 5.82
C GLU A 208 -7.24 17.13 4.75
N SER A 209 -7.06 15.88 5.14
CA SER A 209 -7.23 14.74 4.24
C SER A 209 -8.69 14.64 3.74
N MET A 210 -9.67 14.76 4.64
CA MET A 210 -11.08 14.76 4.26
C MET A 210 -11.44 15.92 3.36
N LYS A 211 -10.94 17.12 3.65
CA LYS A 211 -11.14 18.32 2.82
C LYS A 211 -10.55 18.12 1.41
N PHE A 212 -9.37 17.53 1.32
CA PHE A 212 -8.75 17.19 0.04
C PHE A 212 -9.61 16.19 -0.76
N CYS A 213 -10.07 15.11 -0.11
CA CYS A 213 -10.99 14.15 -0.72
C CYS A 213 -12.28 14.79 -1.19
N GLN A 214 -12.90 15.68 -0.37
CA GLN A 214 -14.12 16.40 -0.73
C GLN A 214 -13.89 17.32 -1.95
N SER A 215 -12.72 17.96 -2.04
CA SER A 215 -12.40 18.80 -3.20
C SER A 215 -12.33 18.01 -4.51
N LEU A 216 -11.83 16.78 -4.48
CA LEU A 216 -11.80 15.87 -5.62
C LEU A 216 -13.19 15.28 -5.91
N ALA A 217 -13.94 14.91 -4.86
CA ALA A 217 -15.28 14.37 -5.01
C ALA A 217 -16.27 15.36 -5.64
N ALA A 218 -16.04 16.65 -5.44
CA ALA A 218 -16.83 17.73 -6.04
C ALA A 218 -16.50 18.00 -7.51
N GLN A 219 -15.39 17.47 -8.05
CA GLN A 219 -15.02 17.66 -9.44
C GLN A 219 -15.94 16.88 -10.38
N PRO A 220 -16.12 17.34 -11.62
CA PRO A 220 -16.85 16.58 -12.65
C PRO A 220 -16.19 15.23 -12.91
N GLN A 221 -16.79 14.15 -12.43
CA GLN A 221 -16.21 12.78 -12.52
C GLN A 221 -15.99 12.34 -13.96
N GLY A 222 -16.85 12.79 -14.89
CA GLY A 222 -16.69 12.53 -16.33
C GLY A 222 -15.43 13.15 -16.95
N ILE A 223 -14.75 14.06 -16.24
CA ILE A 223 -13.48 14.67 -16.67
C ILE A 223 -12.32 14.11 -15.82
N LEU A 224 -12.50 14.01 -14.52
CA LEU A 224 -11.47 13.56 -13.59
C LEU A 224 -11.01 12.12 -13.88
N ILE A 225 -11.96 11.21 -14.08
CA ILE A 225 -11.70 9.79 -14.39
C ILE A 225 -10.85 9.62 -15.66
N PRO A 226 -11.21 10.21 -16.81
CA PRO A 226 -10.37 10.13 -18.00
C PRO A 226 -8.96 10.72 -17.83
N ILE A 227 -8.80 11.80 -17.06
CA ILE A 227 -7.47 12.38 -16.77
C ILE A 227 -6.61 11.33 -16.06
N LYS A 228 -7.09 10.76 -14.96
CA LYS A 228 -6.37 9.71 -14.23
C LYS A 228 -6.05 8.52 -15.15
N ALA A 229 -7.05 8.02 -15.88
CA ALA A 229 -6.87 6.86 -16.75
C ALA A 229 -5.80 7.09 -17.83
N LEU A 230 -5.74 8.27 -18.43
CA LEU A 230 -4.73 8.59 -19.43
C LEU A 230 -3.33 8.71 -18.83
N ILE A 231 -3.19 9.37 -17.66
CA ILE A 231 -1.91 9.48 -16.98
C ILE A 231 -1.41 8.09 -16.60
N ASN A 232 -2.26 7.27 -15.96
CA ASN A 232 -1.86 5.94 -15.49
C ASN A 232 -1.58 4.97 -16.63
N ASN A 233 -2.18 5.15 -17.81
CA ASN A 233 -1.91 4.30 -18.97
C ASN A 233 -0.45 4.37 -19.45
N PHE A 234 0.26 5.48 -19.23
CA PHE A 234 1.69 5.56 -19.52
C PHE A 234 2.51 4.61 -18.63
N HIS A 235 2.06 4.40 -17.40
CA HIS A 235 2.75 3.54 -16.43
C HIS A 235 2.37 2.06 -16.60
N LEU A 236 1.10 1.77 -16.90
CA LEU A 236 0.60 0.41 -17.04
C LEU A 236 1.29 -0.39 -18.16
N ARG A 237 1.76 0.27 -19.20
CA ARG A 237 2.46 -0.39 -20.32
C ARG A 237 3.71 -1.14 -19.88
N ASP A 238 4.45 -0.58 -18.94
CA ASP A 238 5.71 -1.14 -18.47
C ASP A 238 5.55 -1.92 -17.16
N LEU A 239 4.46 -1.72 -16.41
CA LEU A 239 4.23 -2.29 -15.10
C LEU A 239 4.28 -3.83 -15.13
N GLU A 240 3.53 -4.46 -16.04
CA GLU A 240 3.47 -5.92 -16.15
C GLU A 240 4.83 -6.52 -16.52
N PHE A 241 5.55 -5.86 -17.44
CA PHE A 241 6.90 -6.26 -17.78
C PHE A 241 7.83 -6.22 -16.56
N TYR A 242 7.77 -5.16 -15.76
CA TYR A 242 8.61 -5.06 -14.57
C TYR A 242 8.19 -6.01 -13.48
N PHE A 243 6.90 -6.29 -13.27
CA PHE A 243 6.46 -7.32 -12.34
C PHE A 243 7.03 -8.70 -12.69
N GLU A 244 7.02 -9.06 -13.97
CA GLU A 244 7.64 -10.29 -14.45
C GLU A 244 9.15 -10.30 -14.17
N LYS A 245 9.85 -9.19 -14.43
CA LYS A 245 11.31 -9.08 -14.19
C LYS A 245 11.67 -9.01 -12.71
N GLU A 246 10.85 -8.39 -11.89
CA GLU A 246 11.00 -8.44 -10.43
C GLU A 246 10.87 -9.87 -9.91
N PHE A 247 9.91 -10.65 -10.44
CA PHE A 247 9.75 -12.05 -10.08
C PHE A 247 10.97 -12.89 -10.46
N GLU A 248 11.46 -12.80 -11.70
CA GLU A 248 12.69 -13.47 -12.16
C GLU A 248 13.91 -13.09 -11.28
N ALA A 249 14.03 -11.80 -10.89
CA ALA A 249 15.12 -11.34 -10.04
C ALA A 249 15.04 -11.91 -8.61
N ILE A 250 13.83 -12.09 -8.06
CA ILE A 250 13.62 -12.72 -6.76
C ILE A 250 14.04 -14.19 -6.81
N GLU A 251 13.59 -14.93 -7.82
CA GLU A 251 13.99 -16.34 -7.98
C GLU A 251 15.51 -16.49 -8.02
N LEU A 252 16.19 -15.60 -8.75
CA LEU A 252 17.65 -15.57 -8.81
C LEU A 252 18.29 -15.24 -7.46
N SER A 253 17.73 -14.30 -6.70
CA SER A 253 18.27 -13.90 -5.39
C SER A 253 18.11 -15.01 -4.34
N MET A 254 17.08 -15.85 -4.47
CA MET A 254 16.79 -16.93 -3.53
C MET A 254 17.57 -18.24 -3.82
N GLY A 255 18.08 -18.46 -5.01
CA GLY A 255 18.70 -19.74 -5.37
C GLY A 255 19.72 -19.70 -6.51
N GLY A 256 19.95 -18.55 -7.11
CA GLY A 256 20.79 -18.42 -8.29
C GLY A 256 22.25 -18.11 -8.00
N GLY A 257 23.14 -18.91 -8.55
CA GLY A 257 24.56 -18.56 -8.65
C GLY A 257 24.82 -17.49 -9.73
N PRO A 258 26.08 -17.00 -9.85
CA PRO A 258 26.45 -15.95 -10.79
C PRO A 258 26.05 -16.20 -12.26
N GLN A 259 26.04 -17.45 -12.72
CA GLN A 259 25.67 -17.81 -14.09
C GLN A 259 24.21 -17.49 -14.41
N ASN A 260 23.29 -17.71 -13.45
CA ASN A 260 21.89 -17.38 -13.62
C ASN A 260 21.68 -15.86 -13.69
N PHE A 261 22.52 -15.10 -12.99
CA PHE A 261 22.47 -13.64 -12.98
C PHE A 261 22.90 -13.04 -14.34
N ASP A 262 23.92 -13.59 -14.95
CA ASP A 262 24.39 -13.15 -16.28
C ASP A 262 23.32 -13.43 -17.35
N GLU A 263 22.68 -14.60 -17.31
CA GLU A 263 21.57 -14.94 -18.20
C GLU A 263 20.38 -13.98 -18.03
N PHE A 264 20.04 -13.63 -16.79
CA PHE A 264 18.99 -12.63 -16.49
C PHE A 264 19.34 -11.26 -17.07
N LEU A 265 20.57 -10.79 -16.89
CA LEU A 265 21.03 -9.52 -17.44
C LEU A 265 20.99 -9.52 -18.97
N GLU A 266 21.43 -10.60 -19.61
CA GLU A 266 21.35 -10.74 -21.07
C GLU A 266 19.91 -10.65 -21.60
N LYS A 267 18.94 -11.29 -20.93
CA LYS A 267 17.52 -11.22 -21.29
C LYS A 267 16.96 -9.80 -21.10
N LEU A 268 17.38 -9.11 -20.04
CA LEU A 268 16.96 -7.76 -19.75
C LEU A 268 17.44 -6.74 -20.80
N TRP A 269 18.66 -6.94 -21.36
CA TRP A 269 19.27 -6.05 -22.34
C TRP A 269 18.88 -6.33 -23.79
N LYS A 270 18.26 -7.47 -24.07
CA LYS A 270 17.84 -7.90 -25.41
C LYS A 270 16.47 -7.34 -25.87
N LYS A 271 15.94 -6.35 -25.21
CA LYS A 271 14.64 -5.74 -25.53
C LYS A 271 14.67 -4.87 -26.78
#